data_4e8c29f8ae029561b99b5e57d4ce3344
#
_entry.id   4e8c29f8ae029561b99b5e57d4ce3344
#
_cell.length_a   1.000
_cell.length_b   1.000
_cell.length_c   1.000
_cell.angle_alpha   90.00
_cell.angle_beta   90.00
_cell.angle_gamma   90.00
#
_symmetry.space_group_name_H-M   'P 1'
#
loop_
_entity.id
_entity.type
_entity.pdbx_description
1 polymer ?
#
loop_
_entity_poly.entity_id
_entity_poly.type
_entity_poly.pdbx_seq_one_letter_code
_entity_poly.pdbx_strand_id
1 'polypeptide(L)'
;MRIFGERYELGALIGAGGMSDVFIAKDLRLNREVAVKVLRSDLNREQTFVTRFRKEALAAAGLSHPGIVAVYDSGESPAPYIVMELVQGKTLRELINGPIDPKTAIQITEGVLTALAYSHANGIVHRDIKPGNIMITDHGDVKVMDFGIARALDDVSATMTATWNVVGTAQYLSPEQASGEVADNRSDLYSVGCVLYEMLTGRPPFTGDTPVSIAFQHVSADLISPSKLNAKLNPQFDHFLSVVMSKDPANRYQDANSMLADLHRIKSGQTITTEIVRPKKRRNRIWQGIAGLLALALIGVGAYSFTAKTTESGIEIPNVVGLSESDASAQLNGFKVVVNHAHDPRIPLDRVASQSPLATTRAKSGSVVTITISDGPGDAVIPMDLIGMNLSDARSALAAVGLTISVIDAVPSDKPIGTVLAVDPIGGSTISAGAGVTLQIANGNVSVPNLVGQSDIQARTTLTQAGFLMKEIYSYDSTQAIGIVLAQAPEPGSQQQIGSQVTVTINKQS
;
A
#
# COMPACT_ATOMS: atom_id res chain seq x y z
N MET A 1 23.69 1.32 -35.81
CA MET A 1 22.42 0.57 -35.66
C MET A 1 22.58 -0.41 -34.53
N ARG A 2 21.59 -0.51 -33.61
CA ARG A 2 21.64 -1.46 -32.53
C ARG A 2 20.75 -2.65 -32.87
N ILE A 3 21.31 -3.86 -33.01
CA ILE A 3 20.56 -5.08 -33.29
C ILE A 3 20.53 -5.93 -32.03
N PHE A 4 19.34 -6.35 -31.61
CA PHE A 4 19.10 -7.18 -30.46
C PHE A 4 18.74 -8.60 -30.92
N GLY A 5 19.34 -9.61 -30.25
CA GLY A 5 19.15 -11.02 -30.58
C GLY A 5 19.43 -11.36 -32.04
N GLU A 6 20.35 -10.60 -32.73
CA GLU A 6 20.68 -10.77 -34.13
C GLU A 6 19.47 -10.66 -35.09
N ARG A 7 18.34 -10.11 -34.60
CA ARG A 7 17.06 -10.11 -35.31
C ARG A 7 16.32 -8.77 -35.27
N TYR A 8 16.39 -8.03 -34.17
CA TYR A 8 15.58 -6.85 -33.96
C TYR A 8 16.42 -5.59 -34.09
N GLU A 9 16.25 -4.87 -35.18
CA GLU A 9 16.93 -3.61 -35.45
C GLU A 9 16.17 -2.46 -34.77
N LEU A 10 16.78 -1.86 -33.72
CA LEU A 10 16.17 -0.76 -32.99
C LEU A 10 16.14 0.54 -33.80
N GLY A 11 14.98 1.17 -33.83
CA GLY A 11 14.72 2.49 -34.38
C GLY A 11 14.53 3.57 -33.32
N ALA A 12 13.46 4.35 -33.46
CA ALA A 12 13.16 5.47 -32.57
C ALA A 12 12.72 5.02 -31.16
N LEU A 13 13.12 5.79 -30.14
CA LEU A 13 12.61 5.66 -28.78
C LEU A 13 11.16 6.17 -28.74
N ILE A 14 10.22 5.35 -28.24
CA ILE A 14 8.80 5.68 -28.12
C ILE A 14 8.32 5.77 -26.67
N GLY A 15 9.13 5.30 -25.72
CA GLY A 15 8.80 5.38 -24.30
C GLY A 15 10.06 5.25 -23.45
N ALA A 16 10.17 6.07 -22.39
CA ALA A 16 11.23 5.97 -21.39
C ALA A 16 10.60 5.79 -20.02
N GLY A 17 10.91 4.69 -19.36
CA GLY A 17 10.43 4.36 -18.03
C GLY A 17 11.55 4.33 -16.98
N GLY A 18 11.18 4.12 -15.72
CA GLY A 18 12.14 4.03 -14.62
C GLY A 18 13.11 2.86 -14.75
N MET A 19 12.66 1.72 -15.31
CA MET A 19 13.47 0.49 -15.42
C MET A 19 13.88 0.19 -16.87
N SER A 20 13.13 0.63 -17.86
CA SER A 20 13.29 0.22 -19.24
C SER A 20 12.92 1.32 -20.22
N ASP A 21 13.53 1.27 -21.38
CA ASP A 21 13.24 2.11 -22.53
C ASP A 21 12.54 1.25 -23.60
N VAL A 22 11.55 1.83 -24.31
CA VAL A 22 10.80 1.15 -25.36
C VAL A 22 11.12 1.78 -26.71
N PHE A 23 11.50 0.95 -27.66
CA PHE A 23 11.87 1.36 -29.01
C PHE A 23 10.93 0.75 -30.05
N ILE A 24 10.63 1.45 -31.11
CA ILE A 24 10.19 0.82 -32.38
C ILE A 24 11.37 0.01 -32.91
N ALA A 25 11.10 -1.20 -33.35
CA ALA A 25 12.13 -2.02 -33.99
C ALA A 25 11.58 -2.76 -35.19
N LYS A 26 12.49 -3.11 -36.10
CA LYS A 26 12.17 -3.96 -37.25
C LYS A 26 12.62 -5.39 -36.98
N ASP A 27 11.68 -6.34 -37.00
CA ASP A 27 11.96 -7.77 -37.02
C ASP A 27 12.50 -8.14 -38.41
N LEU A 28 13.81 -8.30 -38.53
CA LEU A 28 14.49 -8.56 -39.80
C LEU A 28 14.09 -9.93 -40.40
N ARG A 29 13.64 -10.89 -39.57
CA ARG A 29 13.25 -12.21 -40.01
C ARG A 29 11.83 -12.25 -40.58
N LEU A 30 10.89 -11.55 -39.94
CA LEU A 30 9.47 -11.55 -40.31
C LEU A 30 9.09 -10.28 -41.09
N ASN A 31 10.04 -9.35 -41.28
CA ASN A 31 9.88 -8.05 -41.96
C ASN A 31 8.66 -7.25 -41.50
N ARG A 32 8.49 -7.14 -40.18
CA ARG A 32 7.41 -6.39 -39.54
C ARG A 32 7.96 -5.43 -38.48
N GLU A 33 7.19 -4.42 -38.13
CA GLU A 33 7.51 -3.55 -37.01
C GLU A 33 7.00 -4.18 -35.69
N VAL A 34 7.78 -4.00 -34.63
CA VAL A 34 7.51 -4.47 -33.27
C VAL A 34 7.94 -3.39 -32.28
N ALA A 35 7.45 -3.46 -31.05
CA ALA A 35 7.99 -2.70 -29.93
C ALA A 35 9.03 -3.57 -29.19
N VAL A 36 10.17 -2.99 -28.85
CA VAL A 36 11.21 -3.66 -28.06
C VAL A 36 11.45 -2.87 -26.78
N LYS A 37 11.08 -3.48 -25.65
CA LYS A 37 11.33 -2.97 -24.31
C LYS A 37 12.70 -3.47 -23.86
N VAL A 38 13.62 -2.56 -23.54
CA VAL A 38 15.01 -2.88 -23.19
C VAL A 38 15.28 -2.44 -21.74
N LEU A 39 15.82 -3.32 -20.92
CA LEU A 39 16.25 -2.97 -19.57
C LEU A 39 17.37 -1.94 -19.64
N ARG A 40 17.28 -0.87 -18.84
CA ARG A 40 18.28 0.19 -18.80
C ARG A 40 19.63 -0.32 -18.35
N SER A 41 20.70 0.21 -18.94
CA SER A 41 22.08 -0.24 -18.71
C SER A 41 22.59 -0.04 -17.28
N ASP A 42 22.06 0.97 -16.57
CA ASP A 42 22.35 1.24 -15.16
C ASP A 42 21.77 0.15 -14.22
N LEU A 43 20.66 -0.51 -14.62
CA LEU A 43 19.99 -1.56 -13.86
C LEU A 43 20.35 -2.99 -14.30
N ASN A 44 21.00 -3.13 -15.44
CA ASN A 44 21.35 -4.44 -16.02
C ASN A 44 22.36 -5.23 -15.15
N ARG A 45 23.07 -4.58 -14.23
CA ARG A 45 24.02 -5.22 -13.32
C ARG A 45 23.37 -5.78 -12.06
N GLU A 46 22.14 -5.37 -11.76
CA GLU A 46 21.41 -5.80 -10.57
C GLU A 46 20.52 -7.00 -10.90
N GLN A 47 20.86 -8.17 -10.40
CA GLN A 47 20.17 -9.43 -10.66
C GLN A 47 18.67 -9.37 -10.32
N THR A 48 18.29 -8.56 -9.35
CA THR A 48 16.90 -8.35 -8.94
C THR A 48 16.06 -7.77 -10.08
N PHE A 49 16.55 -6.71 -10.75
CA PHE A 49 15.84 -6.09 -11.87
C PHE A 49 15.78 -7.02 -13.10
N VAL A 50 16.86 -7.73 -13.39
CA VAL A 50 16.90 -8.71 -14.50
C VAL A 50 15.88 -9.83 -14.25
N THR A 51 15.81 -10.36 -13.02
CA THR A 51 14.86 -11.40 -12.66
C THR A 51 13.42 -10.92 -12.75
N ARG A 52 13.12 -9.69 -12.30
CA ARG A 52 11.80 -9.06 -12.43
C ARG A 52 11.39 -8.91 -13.90
N PHE A 53 12.29 -8.37 -14.70
CA PHE A 53 12.07 -8.14 -16.14
C PHE A 53 11.77 -9.45 -16.87
N ARG A 54 12.48 -10.55 -16.53
CA ARG A 54 12.19 -11.89 -17.07
C ARG A 54 10.83 -12.43 -16.64
N LYS A 55 10.47 -12.28 -15.35
CA LYS A 55 9.17 -12.74 -14.83
C LYS A 55 8.02 -12.02 -15.55
N GLU A 56 8.15 -10.71 -15.79
CA GLU A 56 7.18 -9.92 -16.54
C GLU A 56 6.99 -10.47 -17.96
N ALA A 57 8.10 -10.74 -18.67
CA ALA A 57 8.05 -11.33 -20.01
C ALA A 57 7.35 -12.69 -20.03
N LEU A 58 7.71 -13.60 -19.10
CA LEU A 58 7.17 -14.96 -19.06
C LEU A 58 5.66 -14.97 -18.79
N ALA A 59 5.19 -14.10 -17.93
CA ALA A 59 3.78 -14.04 -17.59
C ALA A 59 2.92 -13.45 -18.73
N ALA A 60 3.39 -12.39 -19.35
CA ALA A 60 2.70 -11.79 -20.50
C ALA A 60 2.74 -12.71 -21.73
N ALA A 61 3.79 -13.52 -21.91
CA ALA A 61 3.92 -14.46 -23.03
C ALA A 61 2.85 -15.58 -23.03
N GLY A 62 2.30 -15.92 -21.85
CA GLY A 62 1.20 -16.90 -21.71
C GLY A 62 -0.17 -16.35 -22.09
N LEU A 63 -0.32 -15.05 -22.32
CA LEU A 63 -1.60 -14.41 -22.59
C LEU A 63 -1.78 -14.11 -24.09
N SER A 64 -2.90 -14.58 -24.66
CA SER A 64 -3.28 -14.27 -26.04
C SER A 64 -4.73 -13.79 -26.09
N HIS A 65 -4.90 -12.44 -26.10
CA HIS A 65 -6.21 -11.80 -26.07
C HIS A 65 -6.16 -10.48 -26.84
N PRO A 66 -7.19 -10.11 -27.63
CA PRO A 66 -7.16 -8.86 -28.42
C PRO A 66 -7.01 -7.60 -27.59
N GLY A 67 -7.48 -7.56 -26.34
CA GLY A 67 -7.32 -6.45 -25.41
C GLY A 67 -6.03 -6.49 -24.59
N ILE A 68 -5.07 -7.37 -24.89
CA ILE A 68 -3.77 -7.47 -24.20
C ILE A 68 -2.66 -7.30 -25.24
N VAL A 69 -1.63 -6.52 -24.92
CA VAL A 69 -0.44 -6.39 -25.78
C VAL A 69 0.29 -7.73 -25.84
N ALA A 70 0.42 -8.30 -27.05
CA ALA A 70 1.04 -9.60 -27.23
C ALA A 70 2.58 -9.51 -27.06
N VAL A 71 3.16 -10.43 -26.28
CA VAL A 71 4.60 -10.65 -26.20
C VAL A 71 5.00 -11.69 -27.23
N TYR A 72 5.98 -11.37 -28.07
CA TYR A 72 6.42 -12.21 -29.18
C TYR A 72 7.71 -12.96 -28.89
N ASP A 73 8.64 -12.34 -28.17
CA ASP A 73 9.97 -12.88 -27.92
C ASP A 73 10.63 -12.17 -26.72
N SER A 74 11.69 -12.75 -26.19
CA SER A 74 12.54 -12.11 -25.20
C SER A 74 13.98 -12.62 -25.32
N GLY A 75 14.94 -11.82 -24.89
CA GLY A 75 16.35 -12.22 -24.92
C GLY A 75 17.21 -11.39 -23.97
N GLU A 76 18.52 -11.68 -23.96
CA GLU A 76 19.44 -11.14 -22.96
C GLU A 76 20.66 -10.42 -23.57
N SER A 77 20.87 -10.55 -24.87
CA SER A 77 22.04 -9.95 -25.53
C SER A 77 21.64 -8.90 -26.54
N PRO A 78 22.24 -7.69 -26.49
CA PRO A 78 23.35 -7.23 -25.63
C PRO A 78 22.88 -6.77 -24.22
N ALA A 79 21.59 -6.68 -23.97
CA ALA A 79 20.94 -6.40 -22.69
C ALA A 79 19.61 -7.16 -22.65
N PRO A 80 18.99 -7.41 -21.45
CA PRO A 80 17.66 -8.00 -21.37
C PRO A 80 16.64 -7.17 -22.15
N TYR A 81 15.85 -7.83 -22.99
CA TYR A 81 14.82 -7.19 -23.81
C TYR A 81 13.58 -8.07 -23.95
N ILE A 82 12.44 -7.43 -24.19
CA ILE A 82 11.13 -8.05 -24.48
C ILE A 82 10.65 -7.48 -25.80
N VAL A 83 10.26 -8.36 -26.72
CA VAL A 83 9.68 -7.99 -28.02
C VAL A 83 8.17 -8.17 -27.94
N MET A 84 7.44 -7.14 -28.29
CA MET A 84 5.99 -7.13 -28.15
C MET A 84 5.31 -6.45 -29.34
N GLU A 85 4.00 -6.56 -29.38
CA GLU A 85 3.13 -5.89 -30.32
C GLU A 85 3.39 -4.37 -30.31
N LEU A 86 3.63 -3.78 -31.46
CA LEU A 86 3.65 -2.33 -31.64
C LEU A 86 2.21 -1.83 -31.76
N VAL A 87 1.69 -1.20 -30.73
CA VAL A 87 0.34 -0.63 -30.73
C VAL A 87 0.40 0.80 -31.27
N GLN A 88 -0.35 1.07 -32.34
CA GLN A 88 -0.56 2.41 -32.85
C GLN A 88 -1.72 3.05 -32.09
N GLY A 89 -1.44 4.14 -31.34
CA GLY A 89 -2.40 4.79 -30.47
C GLY A 89 -1.75 5.61 -29.36
N LYS A 90 -2.53 5.95 -28.35
CA LYS A 90 -2.08 6.75 -27.20
C LYS A 90 -2.38 6.04 -25.89
N THR A 91 -1.57 6.31 -24.88
CA THR A 91 -1.88 5.86 -23.52
C THR A 91 -3.09 6.62 -22.99
N LEU A 92 -3.87 5.97 -22.13
CA LEU A 92 -5.00 6.63 -21.47
C LEU A 92 -4.52 7.83 -20.62
N ARG A 93 -3.28 7.81 -20.12
CA ARG A 93 -2.66 8.94 -19.44
C ARG A 93 -2.56 10.18 -20.33
N GLU A 94 -2.21 10.01 -21.59
CA GLU A 94 -2.12 11.12 -22.57
C GLU A 94 -3.50 11.66 -22.97
N LEU A 95 -4.55 10.82 -22.85
CA LEU A 95 -5.93 11.19 -23.20
C LEU A 95 -6.69 11.89 -22.07
N ILE A 96 -6.33 11.63 -20.79
CA ILE A 96 -6.99 12.26 -19.63
C ILE A 96 -6.44 13.68 -19.43
N ASN A 97 -7.12 14.66 -20.01
CA ASN A 97 -6.84 16.10 -19.84
C ASN A 97 -8.05 16.83 -19.15
N GLY A 98 -8.83 16.10 -18.36
CA GLY A 98 -10.06 16.51 -17.73
C GLY A 98 -11.08 15.37 -17.76
N PRO A 99 -12.34 15.60 -17.32
CA PRO A 99 -13.37 14.56 -17.35
C PRO A 99 -13.63 14.05 -18.76
N ILE A 100 -13.60 12.73 -18.94
CA ILE A 100 -13.96 12.04 -20.18
C ILE A 100 -15.48 11.83 -20.23
N ASP A 101 -16.08 11.84 -21.42
CA ASP A 101 -17.49 11.51 -21.60
C ASP A 101 -17.83 10.15 -20.98
N PRO A 102 -18.88 10.04 -20.16
CA PRO A 102 -19.21 8.82 -19.44
C PRO A 102 -19.40 7.58 -20.32
N LYS A 103 -19.91 7.72 -21.54
CA LYS A 103 -20.05 6.60 -22.48
C LYS A 103 -18.67 6.07 -22.93
N THR A 104 -17.77 6.98 -23.23
CA THR A 104 -16.39 6.64 -23.59
C THR A 104 -15.65 6.02 -22.40
N ALA A 105 -15.81 6.57 -21.20
CA ALA A 105 -15.21 6.01 -19.98
C ALA A 105 -15.73 4.58 -19.70
N ILE A 106 -17.02 4.31 -19.91
CA ILE A 106 -17.59 2.96 -19.83
C ILE A 106 -16.93 2.04 -20.86
N GLN A 107 -16.87 2.43 -22.14
CA GLN A 107 -16.28 1.61 -23.21
C GLN A 107 -14.82 1.22 -22.90
N ILE A 108 -14.01 2.18 -22.46
CA ILE A 108 -12.62 1.92 -22.06
C ILE A 108 -12.59 0.94 -20.89
N THR A 109 -13.43 1.15 -19.87
CA THR A 109 -13.49 0.25 -18.70
C THR A 109 -13.95 -1.15 -19.07
N GLU A 110 -14.92 -1.30 -19.98
CA GLU A 110 -15.37 -2.58 -20.54
C GLU A 110 -14.21 -3.34 -21.18
N GLY A 111 -13.41 -2.65 -22.03
CA GLY A 111 -12.23 -3.24 -22.66
C GLY A 111 -11.18 -3.72 -21.65
N VAL A 112 -10.89 -2.91 -20.63
CA VAL A 112 -9.94 -3.27 -19.56
C VAL A 112 -10.47 -4.48 -18.76
N LEU A 113 -11.74 -4.49 -18.36
CA LEU A 113 -12.34 -5.58 -17.59
C LEU A 113 -12.37 -6.88 -18.39
N THR A 114 -12.60 -6.82 -19.70
CA THR A 114 -12.58 -8.01 -20.57
C THR A 114 -11.17 -8.60 -20.65
N ALA A 115 -10.12 -7.77 -20.76
CA ALA A 115 -8.75 -8.20 -20.73
C ALA A 115 -8.36 -8.81 -19.37
N LEU A 116 -8.79 -8.20 -18.25
CA LEU A 116 -8.56 -8.71 -16.91
C LEU A 116 -9.32 -10.01 -16.63
N ALA A 117 -10.57 -10.15 -17.10
CA ALA A 117 -11.32 -11.40 -16.97
C ALA A 117 -10.55 -12.57 -17.58
N TYR A 118 -9.96 -12.35 -18.77
CA TYR A 118 -9.14 -13.35 -19.44
C TYR A 118 -7.84 -13.66 -18.66
N SER A 119 -7.10 -12.65 -18.21
CA SER A 119 -5.85 -12.87 -17.48
C SER A 119 -6.08 -13.55 -16.13
N HIS A 120 -7.13 -13.17 -15.39
CA HIS A 120 -7.50 -13.76 -14.11
C HIS A 120 -7.93 -15.22 -14.26
N ALA A 121 -8.66 -15.57 -15.33
CA ALA A 121 -9.01 -16.96 -15.66
C ALA A 121 -7.77 -17.82 -15.94
N ASN A 122 -6.66 -17.22 -16.37
CA ASN A 122 -5.37 -17.90 -16.56
C ASN A 122 -4.46 -17.79 -15.32
N GLY A 123 -4.97 -17.35 -14.16
CA GLY A 123 -4.23 -17.27 -12.92
C GLY A 123 -3.24 -16.08 -12.84
N ILE A 124 -3.34 -15.12 -13.76
CA ILE A 124 -2.43 -13.98 -13.84
C ILE A 124 -3.14 -12.71 -13.38
N VAL A 125 -2.62 -12.10 -12.30
CA VAL A 125 -3.05 -10.82 -11.74
C VAL A 125 -2.11 -9.73 -12.24
N HIS A 126 -2.66 -8.60 -12.70
CA HIS A 126 -1.89 -7.52 -13.31
C HIS A 126 -1.07 -6.70 -12.31
N ARG A 127 -1.65 -6.32 -11.18
CA ARG A 127 -1.05 -5.62 -10.03
C ARG A 127 -0.55 -4.18 -10.27
N ASP A 128 -0.63 -3.66 -11.47
CA ASP A 128 -0.18 -2.29 -11.82
C ASP A 128 -1.12 -1.63 -12.85
N ILE A 129 -2.45 -1.79 -12.68
CA ILE A 129 -3.44 -1.11 -13.53
C ILE A 129 -3.41 0.38 -13.24
N LYS A 130 -3.11 1.15 -14.29
CA LYS A 130 -3.06 2.62 -14.28
C LYS A 130 -3.20 3.17 -15.70
N PRO A 131 -3.53 4.46 -15.88
CA PRO A 131 -3.73 5.02 -17.22
C PRO A 131 -2.51 4.90 -18.15
N GLY A 132 -1.28 4.86 -17.59
CA GLY A 132 -0.08 4.66 -18.40
C GLY A 132 0.09 3.24 -18.96
N ASN A 133 -0.59 2.24 -18.38
CA ASN A 133 -0.54 0.84 -18.81
C ASN A 133 -1.79 0.43 -19.63
N ILE A 134 -2.61 1.40 -20.04
CA ILE A 134 -3.78 1.19 -20.89
C ILE A 134 -3.57 2.05 -22.14
N MET A 135 -3.55 1.41 -23.31
CA MET A 135 -3.49 2.09 -24.59
C MET A 135 -4.85 2.06 -25.29
N ILE A 136 -5.16 3.14 -25.98
CA ILE A 136 -6.30 3.25 -26.86
C ILE A 136 -5.75 3.37 -28.28
N THR A 137 -6.10 2.39 -29.11
CA THR A 137 -5.67 2.37 -30.52
C THR A 137 -6.32 3.50 -31.32
N ASP A 138 -5.79 3.82 -32.48
CA ASP A 138 -6.39 4.81 -33.40
C ASP A 138 -7.81 4.40 -33.87
N HIS A 139 -8.18 3.12 -33.71
CA HIS A 139 -9.53 2.60 -33.97
C HIS A 139 -10.44 2.60 -32.74
N GLY A 140 -9.95 3.01 -31.57
CA GLY A 140 -10.68 3.06 -30.31
C GLY A 140 -10.66 1.76 -29.49
N ASP A 141 -9.89 0.74 -29.92
CA ASP A 141 -9.74 -0.50 -29.17
C ASP A 141 -8.84 -0.31 -27.94
N VAL A 142 -9.15 -1.01 -26.85
CA VAL A 142 -8.38 -0.98 -25.62
C VAL A 142 -7.33 -2.08 -25.63
N LYS A 143 -6.09 -1.73 -25.27
CA LYS A 143 -4.98 -2.65 -25.07
C LYS A 143 -4.35 -2.45 -23.68
N VAL A 144 -4.37 -3.47 -22.84
CA VAL A 144 -3.68 -3.50 -21.54
C VAL A 144 -2.25 -4.01 -21.76
N MET A 145 -1.30 -3.31 -21.19
CA MET A 145 0.14 -3.60 -21.32
C MET A 145 0.81 -3.69 -19.94
N ASP A 146 2.03 -4.22 -19.90
CA ASP A 146 2.91 -4.25 -18.72
C ASP A 146 2.27 -4.97 -17.51
N PHE A 147 2.04 -6.29 -17.62
CA PHE A 147 1.58 -7.12 -16.50
C PHE A 147 2.62 -7.17 -15.38
N GLY A 148 2.33 -6.45 -14.28
CA GLY A 148 3.25 -6.12 -13.19
C GLY A 148 3.56 -7.26 -12.22
N ILE A 149 3.92 -8.46 -12.72
CA ILE A 149 4.28 -9.64 -11.89
C ILE A 149 5.55 -9.40 -11.06
N ALA A 150 6.34 -8.39 -11.42
CA ALA A 150 7.55 -8.00 -10.69
C ALA A 150 7.29 -7.44 -9.28
N ARG A 151 6.03 -7.17 -8.90
CA ARG A 151 5.60 -6.75 -7.55
C ARG A 151 5.12 -7.91 -6.67
N ALA A 152 5.67 -9.12 -6.87
CA ALA A 152 5.42 -10.25 -5.98
C ALA A 152 6.13 -10.07 -4.63
N LEU A 153 5.50 -10.55 -3.59
CA LEU A 153 5.75 -10.65 -2.16
C LEU A 153 7.16 -10.37 -1.57
N ASP A 154 8.24 -10.47 -2.34
CA ASP A 154 9.60 -10.28 -1.82
C ASP A 154 10.07 -8.82 -1.78
N ASP A 155 9.25 -7.88 -2.28
CA ASP A 155 9.65 -6.48 -2.53
C ASP A 155 8.94 -5.42 -1.69
N VAL A 156 8.04 -5.79 -0.80
CA VAL A 156 7.30 -4.78 -0.01
C VAL A 156 8.22 -3.98 0.90
N SER A 157 9.27 -4.60 1.42
CA SER A 157 10.28 -3.94 2.27
C SER A 157 11.34 -3.15 1.48
N ALA A 158 11.72 -3.60 0.27
CA ALA A 158 12.72 -2.91 -0.54
C ALA A 158 12.15 -1.77 -1.41
N THR A 159 10.85 -1.83 -1.75
CA THR A 159 10.21 -0.89 -2.70
C THR A 159 9.76 0.40 -2.03
N MET A 160 9.58 0.45 -0.71
CA MET A 160 9.20 1.69 -0.01
C MET A 160 10.28 2.76 -0.01
N THR A 161 11.56 2.42 -0.21
CA THR A 161 12.67 3.37 -0.08
C THR A 161 13.39 3.75 -1.38
N ALA A 162 13.41 2.90 -2.41
CA ALA A 162 14.26 3.13 -3.58
C ALA A 162 13.54 3.41 -4.91
N THR A 163 12.26 3.01 -5.07
CA THR A 163 11.57 3.13 -6.37
C THR A 163 10.35 4.06 -6.36
N TRP A 164 10.04 4.74 -5.26
CA TRP A 164 8.91 5.65 -5.12
C TRP A 164 9.13 7.05 -5.76
N ASN A 165 10.20 7.23 -6.53
CA ASN A 165 10.42 8.47 -7.29
C ASN A 165 9.42 8.71 -8.43
N VAL A 166 8.42 7.82 -8.62
CA VAL A 166 7.33 8.04 -9.58
C VAL A 166 6.03 8.29 -8.83
N VAL A 167 5.78 9.55 -8.51
CA VAL A 167 4.56 10.08 -7.85
C VAL A 167 3.26 9.56 -8.50
N GLY A 168 3.29 9.19 -9.78
CA GLY A 168 2.11 8.74 -10.52
C GLY A 168 1.58 7.33 -10.21
N THR A 169 2.38 6.42 -9.65
CA THR A 169 1.94 5.02 -9.45
C THR A 169 1.14 4.82 -8.15
N ALA A 170 1.39 5.62 -7.12
CA ALA A 170 0.69 5.49 -5.84
C ALA A 170 -0.82 5.75 -5.93
N GLN A 171 -1.26 6.52 -6.93
CA GLN A 171 -2.65 6.95 -7.13
C GLN A 171 -3.65 5.82 -7.47
N TYR A 172 -3.15 4.63 -7.82
CA TYR A 172 -3.98 3.49 -8.27
C TYR A 172 -3.75 2.22 -7.44
N LEU A 173 -2.97 2.31 -6.35
CA LEU A 173 -2.73 1.17 -5.46
C LEU A 173 -4.01 0.74 -4.76
N SER A 174 -4.22 -0.56 -4.63
CA SER A 174 -5.27 -1.07 -3.74
C SER A 174 -4.85 -0.92 -2.27
N PRO A 175 -5.79 -0.88 -1.31
CA PRO A 175 -5.50 -0.84 0.12
C PRO A 175 -4.54 -1.94 0.58
N GLU A 176 -4.74 -3.18 0.11
CA GLU A 176 -3.88 -4.33 0.41
C GLU A 176 -2.47 -4.13 -0.13
N GLN A 177 -2.31 -3.57 -1.35
CA GLN A 177 -0.99 -3.24 -1.89
C GLN A 177 -0.32 -2.11 -1.10
N ALA A 178 -1.10 -1.09 -0.70
CA ALA A 178 -0.61 0.02 0.11
C ALA A 178 -0.20 -0.43 1.52
N SER A 179 -0.84 -1.48 2.06
CA SER A 179 -0.53 -2.10 3.36
C SER A 179 0.56 -3.18 3.26
N GLY A 180 1.00 -3.55 2.05
CA GLY A 180 1.97 -4.61 1.87
C GLY A 180 1.40 -6.03 1.96
N GLU A 181 0.10 -6.16 1.84
CA GLU A 181 -0.58 -7.46 1.82
C GLU A 181 -0.59 -8.08 0.42
N VAL A 182 -1.01 -9.34 0.34
CA VAL A 182 -1.05 -10.07 -0.93
C VAL A 182 -2.13 -9.51 -1.84
N ALA A 183 -1.73 -9.00 -3.01
CA ALA A 183 -2.65 -8.55 -4.05
C ALA A 183 -3.21 -9.73 -4.86
N ASP A 184 -4.52 -9.78 -5.01
CA ASP A 184 -5.23 -10.74 -5.86
C ASP A 184 -6.00 -10.04 -7.01
N ASN A 185 -6.86 -10.77 -7.72
CA ASN A 185 -7.68 -10.23 -8.81
C ASN A 185 -8.55 -9.03 -8.40
N ARG A 186 -8.98 -8.95 -7.13
CA ARG A 186 -9.79 -7.85 -6.59
C ARG A 186 -9.00 -6.56 -6.42
N SER A 187 -7.66 -6.68 -6.31
CA SER A 187 -6.75 -5.51 -6.32
C SER A 187 -6.77 -4.82 -7.68
N ASP A 188 -6.75 -5.58 -8.78
CA ASP A 188 -6.87 -5.03 -10.13
C ASP A 188 -8.22 -4.33 -10.34
N LEU A 189 -9.33 -4.92 -9.83
CA LEU A 189 -10.66 -4.30 -9.92
C LEU A 189 -10.72 -2.98 -9.17
N TYR A 190 -10.09 -2.88 -8.00
CA TYR A 190 -9.97 -1.61 -7.26
C TYR A 190 -9.21 -0.56 -8.10
N SER A 191 -8.09 -0.94 -8.70
CA SER A 191 -7.28 -0.06 -9.56
C SER A 191 -8.05 0.40 -10.80
N VAL A 192 -8.87 -0.48 -11.41
CA VAL A 192 -9.82 -0.11 -12.48
C VAL A 192 -10.83 0.92 -11.96
N GLY A 193 -11.32 0.77 -10.73
CA GLY A 193 -12.17 1.76 -10.08
C GLY A 193 -11.51 3.13 -9.97
N CYS A 194 -10.22 3.18 -9.58
CA CYS A 194 -9.44 4.43 -9.53
C CYS A 194 -9.32 5.07 -10.92
N VAL A 195 -9.04 4.28 -11.96
CA VAL A 195 -8.94 4.76 -13.35
C VAL A 195 -10.30 5.28 -13.84
N LEU A 196 -11.39 4.56 -13.59
CA LEU A 196 -12.75 5.02 -13.96
C LEU A 196 -13.11 6.30 -13.22
N TYR A 197 -12.82 6.39 -11.94
CA TYR A 197 -13.05 7.61 -11.16
C TYR A 197 -12.33 8.81 -11.78
N GLU A 198 -11.05 8.65 -12.14
CA GLU A 198 -10.27 9.70 -12.77
C GLU A 198 -10.83 10.09 -14.14
N MET A 199 -11.22 9.12 -14.98
CA MET A 199 -11.88 9.41 -16.26
C MET A 199 -13.16 10.23 -16.08
N LEU A 200 -13.97 9.92 -15.09
CA LEU A 200 -15.26 10.58 -14.86
C LEU A 200 -15.13 11.97 -14.21
N THR A 201 -14.08 12.19 -13.41
CA THR A 201 -13.92 13.41 -12.59
C THR A 201 -12.77 14.31 -13.05
N GLY A 202 -11.86 13.80 -13.91
CA GLY A 202 -10.64 14.49 -14.35
C GLY A 202 -9.51 14.49 -13.32
N ARG A 203 -9.67 13.79 -12.19
CA ARG A 203 -8.62 13.67 -11.16
C ARG A 203 -8.68 12.31 -10.46
N PRO A 204 -7.54 11.78 -9.99
CA PRO A 204 -7.54 10.54 -9.23
C PRO A 204 -8.34 10.66 -7.92
N PRO A 205 -8.82 9.53 -7.36
CA PRO A 205 -9.67 9.54 -6.16
C PRO A 205 -8.95 10.10 -4.92
N PHE A 206 -7.65 9.86 -4.82
CA PHE A 206 -6.81 10.33 -3.73
C PHE A 206 -5.59 11.04 -4.27
N THR A 207 -5.23 12.15 -3.64
CA THR A 207 -4.09 13.01 -4.01
C THR A 207 -3.35 13.44 -2.75
N GLY A 208 -2.06 13.71 -2.87
CA GLY A 208 -1.22 14.13 -1.74
C GLY A 208 0.18 14.51 -2.20
N ASP A 209 0.92 15.17 -1.35
CA ASP A 209 2.27 15.69 -1.64
C ASP A 209 3.32 14.59 -1.71
N THR A 210 3.06 13.43 -1.13
CA THR A 210 3.96 12.29 -1.13
C THR A 210 3.26 11.00 -1.52
N PRO A 211 3.94 10.04 -2.16
CA PRO A 211 3.39 8.72 -2.43
C PRO A 211 2.86 8.01 -1.18
N VAL A 212 3.51 8.20 -0.03
CA VAL A 212 3.10 7.62 1.26
C VAL A 212 1.76 8.20 1.72
N SER A 213 1.57 9.52 1.60
CA SER A 213 0.29 10.16 1.96
C SER A 213 -0.85 9.69 1.08
N ILE A 214 -0.59 9.43 -0.21
CA ILE A 214 -1.58 8.87 -1.15
C ILE A 214 -1.90 7.42 -0.78
N ALA A 215 -0.89 6.59 -0.51
CA ALA A 215 -1.07 5.21 -0.08
C ALA A 215 -1.90 5.10 1.21
N PHE A 216 -1.63 5.97 2.20
CA PHE A 216 -2.42 6.03 3.42
C PHE A 216 -3.90 6.36 3.16
N GLN A 217 -4.20 7.26 2.22
CA GLN A 217 -5.58 7.56 1.84
C GLN A 217 -6.28 6.37 1.19
N HIS A 218 -5.58 5.56 0.39
CA HIS A 218 -6.14 4.31 -0.13
C HIS A 218 -6.58 3.35 0.98
N VAL A 219 -5.85 3.30 2.09
CA VAL A 219 -6.18 2.44 3.24
C VAL A 219 -7.32 3.04 4.08
N SER A 220 -7.32 4.35 4.35
CA SER A 220 -8.13 4.92 5.44
C SER A 220 -9.16 5.96 5.03
N ALA A 221 -8.95 6.69 3.91
CA ALA A 221 -9.83 7.81 3.57
C ALA A 221 -11.10 7.36 2.84
N ASP A 222 -12.21 8.01 3.14
CA ASP A 222 -13.47 7.79 2.43
C ASP A 222 -13.40 8.34 1.00
N LEU A 223 -14.07 7.65 0.07
CA LEU A 223 -14.18 8.07 -1.31
C LEU A 223 -15.16 9.26 -1.42
N ILE A 224 -14.72 10.35 -2.03
CA ILE A 224 -15.63 11.43 -2.42
C ILE A 224 -16.46 10.94 -3.60
N SER A 225 -17.79 10.97 -3.47
CA SER A 225 -18.69 10.56 -4.57
C SER A 225 -18.39 11.34 -5.86
N PRO A 226 -18.21 10.66 -7.00
CA PRO A 226 -17.89 11.34 -8.27
C PRO A 226 -18.94 12.36 -8.70
N SER A 227 -20.23 12.16 -8.38
CA SER A 227 -21.30 13.13 -8.67
C SER A 227 -21.11 14.48 -7.95
N LYS A 228 -20.42 14.51 -6.80
CA LYS A 228 -20.07 15.76 -6.12
C LYS A 228 -19.04 16.60 -6.87
N LEU A 229 -18.23 15.97 -7.72
CA LEU A 229 -17.21 16.63 -8.54
C LEU A 229 -17.69 16.92 -9.95
N ASN A 230 -18.56 16.06 -10.49
CA ASN A 230 -19.15 16.19 -11.80
C ASN A 230 -20.66 15.93 -11.70
N ALA A 231 -21.45 16.99 -11.49
CA ALA A 231 -22.90 16.92 -11.30
C ALA A 231 -23.69 16.39 -12.52
N LYS A 232 -23.02 16.20 -13.67
CA LYS A 232 -23.64 15.62 -14.89
C LYS A 232 -23.63 14.08 -14.87
N LEU A 233 -22.94 13.47 -13.91
CA LEU A 233 -22.87 12.00 -13.81
C LEU A 233 -24.18 11.39 -13.31
N ASN A 234 -24.48 10.21 -13.84
CA ASN A 234 -25.54 9.37 -13.29
C ASN A 234 -25.17 8.98 -11.83
N PRO A 235 -26.06 9.21 -10.83
CA PRO A 235 -25.80 8.85 -9.43
C PRO A 235 -25.45 7.36 -9.21
N GLN A 236 -25.77 6.48 -10.13
CA GLN A 236 -25.38 5.06 -10.06
C GLN A 236 -23.86 4.86 -10.07
N PHE A 237 -23.08 5.79 -10.65
CA PHE A 237 -21.63 5.74 -10.55
C PHE A 237 -21.12 5.91 -9.11
N ASP A 238 -21.82 6.68 -8.27
CA ASP A 238 -21.46 6.83 -6.86
C ASP A 238 -21.54 5.48 -6.14
N HIS A 239 -22.66 4.77 -6.34
CA HIS A 239 -22.84 3.44 -5.76
C HIS A 239 -21.84 2.43 -6.33
N PHE A 240 -21.71 2.35 -7.66
CA PHE A 240 -20.80 1.45 -8.34
C PHE A 240 -19.36 1.60 -7.84
N LEU A 241 -18.84 2.84 -7.83
CA LEU A 241 -17.48 3.12 -7.37
C LEU A 241 -17.30 2.92 -5.87
N SER A 242 -18.35 3.11 -5.05
CA SER A 242 -18.29 2.80 -3.61
C SER A 242 -18.10 1.29 -3.36
N VAL A 243 -18.69 0.43 -4.19
CA VAL A 243 -18.50 -1.03 -4.14
C VAL A 243 -17.12 -1.41 -4.65
N VAL A 244 -16.74 -0.96 -5.87
CA VAL A 244 -15.45 -1.26 -6.50
C VAL A 244 -14.29 -0.85 -5.62
N MET A 245 -14.37 0.34 -5.00
CA MET A 245 -13.31 0.93 -4.20
C MET A 245 -13.50 0.71 -2.69
N SER A 246 -14.29 -0.29 -2.29
CA SER A 246 -14.37 -0.71 -0.89
C SER A 246 -12.98 -1.05 -0.35
N LYS A 247 -12.69 -0.65 0.90
CA LYS A 247 -11.38 -0.90 1.52
C LYS A 247 -11.14 -2.38 1.74
N ASP A 248 -12.17 -3.10 2.23
CA ASP A 248 -12.15 -4.55 2.39
C ASP A 248 -12.38 -5.23 1.03
N PRO A 249 -11.46 -6.07 0.53
CA PRO A 249 -11.62 -6.82 -0.72
C PRO A 249 -12.86 -7.72 -0.74
N ALA A 250 -13.33 -8.21 0.42
CA ALA A 250 -14.52 -9.04 0.51
C ALA A 250 -15.82 -8.29 0.16
N ASN A 251 -15.82 -6.97 0.26
CA ASN A 251 -16.95 -6.10 -0.05
C ASN A 251 -16.94 -5.56 -1.49
N ARG A 252 -15.93 -5.94 -2.29
CA ARG A 252 -15.80 -5.57 -3.71
C ARG A 252 -16.45 -6.62 -4.61
N TYR A 253 -16.53 -6.32 -5.91
CA TYR A 253 -16.76 -7.36 -6.93
C TYR A 253 -15.66 -8.44 -6.80
N GLN A 254 -16.07 -9.71 -6.88
CA GLN A 254 -15.13 -10.81 -6.67
C GLN A 254 -14.44 -11.25 -7.97
N ASP A 255 -14.97 -10.85 -9.12
CA ASP A 255 -14.41 -11.10 -10.44
C ASP A 255 -14.76 -9.96 -11.43
N ALA A 256 -14.00 -9.90 -12.53
CA ALA A 256 -14.16 -8.85 -13.54
C ALA A 256 -15.51 -8.97 -14.30
N ASN A 257 -16.08 -10.17 -14.45
CA ASN A 257 -17.34 -10.35 -15.16
C ASN A 257 -18.52 -9.81 -14.38
N SER A 258 -18.55 -9.98 -13.05
CA SER A 258 -19.58 -9.40 -12.18
C SER A 258 -19.54 -7.87 -12.20
N MET A 259 -18.34 -7.27 -12.18
CA MET A 259 -18.15 -5.82 -12.32
C MET A 259 -18.60 -5.32 -13.71
N LEU A 260 -18.26 -6.04 -14.77
CA LEU A 260 -18.67 -5.73 -16.14
C LEU A 260 -20.21 -5.77 -16.32
N ALA A 261 -20.87 -6.76 -15.71
CA ALA A 261 -22.33 -6.87 -15.78
C ALA A 261 -23.04 -5.64 -15.18
N ASP A 262 -22.58 -5.14 -14.03
CA ASP A 262 -23.16 -3.93 -13.42
C ASP A 262 -22.81 -2.66 -14.21
N LEU A 263 -21.61 -2.58 -14.80
CA LEU A 263 -21.24 -1.50 -15.71
C LEU A 263 -22.16 -1.42 -16.94
N HIS A 264 -22.51 -2.58 -17.53
CA HIS A 264 -23.49 -2.69 -18.62
C HIS A 264 -24.89 -2.24 -18.20
N ARG A 265 -25.31 -2.50 -16.96
CA ARG A 265 -26.59 -1.99 -16.42
C ARG A 265 -26.60 -0.46 -16.35
N ILE A 266 -25.52 0.14 -15.85
CA ILE A 266 -25.40 1.61 -15.84
C ILE A 266 -25.48 2.17 -17.26
N LYS A 267 -24.78 1.55 -18.23
CA LYS A 267 -24.80 1.93 -19.65
C LYS A 267 -26.20 1.88 -20.24
N SER A 268 -26.99 0.88 -19.85
CA SER A 268 -28.37 0.67 -20.30
C SER A 268 -29.40 1.47 -19.50
N GLY A 269 -28.99 2.27 -18.52
CA GLY A 269 -29.91 3.02 -17.64
C GLY A 269 -30.66 2.15 -16.63
N GLN A 270 -30.23 0.90 -16.43
CA GLN A 270 -30.80 -0.03 -15.46
C GLN A 270 -30.14 0.15 -14.10
N THR A 271 -30.85 -0.18 -13.02
CA THR A 271 -30.30 -0.13 -11.66
C THR A 271 -29.33 -1.29 -11.43
N ILE A 272 -28.18 -1.00 -10.83
CA ILE A 272 -27.24 -2.04 -10.39
C ILE A 272 -27.82 -2.81 -9.21
N THR A 273 -27.56 -4.12 -9.19
CA THR A 273 -28.16 -5.05 -8.22
C THR A 273 -27.20 -5.49 -7.13
N THR A 274 -25.92 -5.14 -7.26
CA THR A 274 -24.93 -5.49 -6.24
C THR A 274 -25.20 -4.70 -4.97
N GLU A 275 -25.70 -5.40 -3.95
CA GLU A 275 -25.85 -4.83 -2.62
C GLU A 275 -24.49 -4.63 -1.98
N ILE A 276 -24.26 -3.48 -1.34
CA ILE A 276 -23.13 -3.31 -0.44
C ILE A 276 -23.33 -4.32 0.69
N VAL A 277 -22.56 -5.39 0.69
CA VAL A 277 -22.50 -6.30 1.83
C VAL A 277 -21.85 -5.52 2.98
N ARG A 278 -22.71 -4.84 3.75
CA ARG A 278 -22.23 -4.27 5.02
C ARG A 278 -21.76 -5.46 5.86
N PRO A 279 -20.52 -5.48 6.36
CA PRO A 279 -20.06 -6.57 7.18
C PRO A 279 -21.04 -6.71 8.34
N LYS A 280 -21.80 -7.81 8.36
CA LYS A 280 -22.55 -8.19 9.56
C LYS A 280 -21.49 -8.36 10.64
N LYS A 281 -21.37 -7.39 11.54
CA LYS A 281 -20.61 -7.57 12.77
C LYS A 281 -20.95 -8.96 13.30
N ARG A 282 -19.97 -9.85 13.35
CA ARG A 282 -20.11 -11.23 13.85
C ARG A 282 -20.63 -11.15 15.30
N ARG A 283 -21.95 -11.09 15.43
CA ARG A 283 -22.63 -11.07 16.72
C ARG A 283 -22.39 -12.44 17.32
N ASN A 284 -21.51 -12.51 18.30
CA ASN A 284 -21.33 -13.70 19.10
C ASN A 284 -22.70 -14.20 19.55
N ARG A 285 -23.03 -15.45 19.23
CA ARG A 285 -24.30 -16.10 19.57
C ARG A 285 -24.64 -16.07 21.08
N ILE A 286 -23.63 -15.85 21.93
CA ILE A 286 -23.79 -15.67 23.38
C ILE A 286 -24.58 -14.39 23.69
N TRP A 287 -24.39 -13.30 22.92
CA TRP A 287 -25.15 -12.05 23.10
C TRP A 287 -26.59 -12.14 22.58
N GLN A 288 -26.88 -13.09 21.69
CA GLN A 288 -28.26 -13.29 21.21
C GLN A 288 -29.18 -13.94 22.28
N GLY A 289 -28.62 -14.77 23.14
CA GLY A 289 -29.35 -15.33 24.30
C GLY A 289 -29.68 -14.26 25.34
N ILE A 290 -28.72 -13.37 25.64
CA ILE A 290 -28.88 -12.26 26.58
C ILE A 290 -29.83 -11.18 26.02
N ALA A 291 -29.74 -10.86 24.73
CA ALA A 291 -30.62 -9.92 24.06
C ALA A 291 -32.06 -10.45 23.93
N GLY A 292 -32.25 -11.77 23.80
CA GLY A 292 -33.58 -12.42 23.82
C GLY A 292 -34.27 -12.30 25.15
N LEU A 293 -33.53 -12.49 26.26
CA LEU A 293 -34.05 -12.29 27.61
C LEU A 293 -34.37 -10.82 27.94
N LEU A 294 -33.52 -9.90 27.48
CA LEU A 294 -33.75 -8.47 27.60
C LEU A 294 -34.91 -7.98 26.72
N ALA A 295 -35.09 -8.53 25.50
CA ALA A 295 -36.22 -8.22 24.66
C ALA A 295 -37.56 -8.71 25.23
N LEU A 296 -37.60 -9.87 25.86
CA LEU A 296 -38.81 -10.35 26.58
C LEU A 296 -39.13 -9.49 27.81
N ALA A 297 -38.12 -9.00 28.53
CA ALA A 297 -38.31 -8.05 29.62
C ALA A 297 -38.80 -6.67 29.12
N LEU A 298 -38.29 -6.21 27.95
CA LEU A 298 -38.73 -4.95 27.33
C LEU A 298 -40.14 -5.04 26.71
N ILE A 299 -40.56 -6.20 26.19
CA ILE A 299 -41.92 -6.41 25.67
C ILE A 299 -42.92 -6.42 26.85
N GLY A 300 -42.53 -6.97 28.01
CA GLY A 300 -43.36 -6.89 29.25
C GLY A 300 -43.54 -5.46 29.75
N VAL A 301 -42.48 -4.64 29.69
CA VAL A 301 -42.52 -3.21 30.05
C VAL A 301 -43.21 -2.37 29.00
N GLY A 302 -43.03 -2.70 27.69
CA GLY A 302 -43.65 -1.99 26.56
C GLY A 302 -45.18 -2.18 26.54
N ALA A 303 -45.69 -3.36 26.84
CA ALA A 303 -47.14 -3.62 26.93
C ALA A 303 -47.80 -2.86 28.07
N TYR A 304 -47.06 -2.60 29.18
CA TYR A 304 -47.57 -1.78 30.29
C TYR A 304 -47.57 -0.26 29.96
N SER A 305 -46.69 0.18 29.06
CA SER A 305 -46.55 1.61 28.69
C SER A 305 -47.48 2.07 27.56
N PHE A 306 -48.18 1.14 26.86
CA PHE A 306 -49.03 1.51 25.70
C PHE A 306 -50.42 2.03 26.09
N THR A 307 -50.75 2.02 27.37
CA THR A 307 -52.06 2.47 27.89
C THR A 307 -52.09 3.88 28.48
N ALA A 308 -50.98 4.62 28.48
CA ALA A 308 -50.93 5.97 29.02
C ALA A 308 -50.45 6.99 27.96
N LYS A 309 -51.33 7.43 27.09
CA LYS A 309 -51.18 8.72 26.40
C LYS A 309 -51.42 9.84 27.38
N THR A 310 -50.36 10.48 27.88
CA THR A 310 -50.45 11.83 28.44
C THR A 310 -49.25 12.63 27.91
N THR A 311 -49.57 13.77 27.32
CA THR A 311 -48.65 14.83 26.92
C THR A 311 -47.92 15.31 28.19
N GLU A 312 -46.64 14.97 28.35
CA GLU A 312 -45.84 15.42 29.49
C GLU A 312 -44.64 16.24 29.06
N SER A 313 -44.56 17.45 29.60
CA SER A 313 -43.40 18.33 29.59
C SER A 313 -42.24 17.70 30.35
N GLY A 314 -41.39 16.97 29.67
CA GLY A 314 -40.11 16.45 30.20
C GLY A 314 -39.00 17.50 30.17
N ILE A 315 -38.08 17.40 31.14
CA ILE A 315 -36.85 18.20 31.19
C ILE A 315 -35.85 17.61 30.15
N GLU A 316 -35.22 18.48 29.38
CA GLU A 316 -34.20 18.06 28.41
C GLU A 316 -32.96 17.63 29.15
N ILE A 317 -32.39 16.47 28.78
CA ILE A 317 -31.14 15.96 29.34
C ILE A 317 -29.98 16.72 28.72
N PRO A 318 -29.16 17.43 29.52
CA PRO A 318 -27.99 18.14 29.02
C PRO A 318 -26.91 17.19 28.50
N ASN A 319 -26.02 17.70 27.63
CA ASN A 319 -24.85 16.97 27.20
C ASN A 319 -23.74 17.06 28.25
N VAL A 320 -23.35 15.92 28.81
CA VAL A 320 -22.31 15.85 29.84
C VAL A 320 -21.07 15.07 29.38
N VAL A 321 -21.01 14.63 28.13
CA VAL A 321 -19.85 13.93 27.57
C VAL A 321 -18.63 14.84 27.57
N GLY A 322 -17.50 14.36 28.06
CA GLY A 322 -16.24 15.11 28.20
C GLY A 322 -16.08 15.89 29.51
N LEU A 323 -17.14 16.02 30.33
CA LEU A 323 -17.08 16.67 31.64
C LEU A 323 -16.47 15.74 32.70
N SER A 324 -16.07 16.31 33.84
CA SER A 324 -15.74 15.52 35.02
C SER A 324 -17.02 14.90 35.62
N GLU A 325 -16.90 13.84 36.43
CA GLU A 325 -18.04 13.23 37.12
C GLU A 325 -18.79 14.25 37.95
N SER A 326 -18.10 15.12 38.70
CA SER A 326 -18.69 16.17 39.54
C SER A 326 -19.47 17.21 38.68
N ASP A 327 -18.91 17.68 37.57
CA ASP A 327 -19.58 18.65 36.71
C ASP A 327 -20.78 18.03 35.99
N ALA A 328 -20.64 16.79 35.55
CA ALA A 328 -21.73 16.03 34.91
C ALA A 328 -22.88 15.82 35.87
N SER A 329 -22.61 15.42 37.13
CA SER A 329 -23.61 15.24 38.16
C SER A 329 -24.32 16.55 38.55
N ALA A 330 -23.54 17.67 38.56
CA ALA A 330 -24.11 18.99 38.80
C ALA A 330 -25.06 19.44 37.68
N GLN A 331 -24.70 19.19 36.40
CA GLN A 331 -25.56 19.50 35.25
C GLN A 331 -26.78 18.59 35.13
N LEU A 332 -26.68 17.35 35.61
CA LEU A 332 -27.79 16.39 35.65
C LEU A 332 -28.66 16.56 36.90
N ASN A 333 -28.57 17.69 37.59
CA ASN A 333 -29.40 17.98 38.74
C ASN A 333 -30.90 17.92 38.36
N GLY A 334 -31.65 17.05 39.03
CA GLY A 334 -33.04 16.72 38.71
C GLY A 334 -33.21 15.33 38.08
N PHE A 335 -32.12 14.63 37.76
CA PHE A 335 -32.10 13.24 37.34
C PHE A 335 -31.40 12.35 38.38
N LYS A 336 -31.66 11.05 38.34
CA LYS A 336 -30.92 10.07 39.11
C LYS A 336 -29.74 9.58 38.35
N VAL A 337 -28.53 10.05 38.68
CA VAL A 337 -27.30 9.66 37.98
C VAL A 337 -26.84 8.29 38.45
N VAL A 338 -26.53 7.40 37.53
CA VAL A 338 -25.85 6.12 37.72
C VAL A 338 -24.51 6.19 36.99
N VAL A 339 -23.44 5.90 37.71
CA VAL A 339 -22.07 5.97 37.20
C VAL A 339 -21.57 4.56 36.92
N ASN A 340 -21.07 4.34 35.69
CA ASN A 340 -20.32 3.15 35.29
C ASN A 340 -18.89 3.57 34.92
N HIS A 341 -17.97 2.64 35.00
CA HIS A 341 -16.58 2.84 34.56
C HIS A 341 -16.24 1.92 33.40
N ALA A 342 -15.44 2.42 32.42
CA ALA A 342 -14.97 1.64 31.31
C ALA A 342 -13.70 2.27 30.69
N HIS A 343 -12.80 1.46 30.15
CA HIS A 343 -11.67 1.97 29.38
C HIS A 343 -12.13 2.57 28.06
N ASP A 344 -11.64 3.78 27.72
CA ASP A 344 -11.85 4.42 26.41
C ASP A 344 -10.53 5.04 25.92
N PRO A 345 -10.02 4.62 24.75
CA PRO A 345 -8.72 5.08 24.23
C PRO A 345 -8.72 6.53 23.76
N ARG A 346 -9.89 7.17 23.64
CA ARG A 346 -10.05 8.54 23.10
C ARG A 346 -10.42 9.55 24.17
N ILE A 347 -10.98 9.11 25.28
CA ILE A 347 -11.45 9.99 26.36
C ILE A 347 -10.46 9.90 27.53
N PRO A 348 -9.94 11.03 28.01
CA PRO A 348 -9.02 11.06 29.14
C PRO A 348 -9.62 10.41 30.39
N LEU A 349 -8.74 9.94 31.29
CA LEU A 349 -9.10 9.42 32.59
C LEU A 349 -10.03 10.41 33.34
N ASP A 350 -11.00 9.88 34.09
CA ASP A 350 -11.97 10.61 34.91
C ASP A 350 -12.88 11.59 34.14
N ARG A 351 -13.10 11.34 32.84
CA ARG A 351 -14.05 12.10 32.04
C ARG A 351 -15.21 11.21 31.57
N VAL A 352 -16.40 11.81 31.43
CA VAL A 352 -17.56 11.11 30.88
C VAL A 352 -17.31 10.70 29.44
N ALA A 353 -17.24 9.40 29.19
CA ALA A 353 -17.07 8.82 27.87
C ALA A 353 -18.40 8.72 27.11
N SER A 354 -19.51 8.43 27.83
CA SER A 354 -20.82 8.32 27.21
C SER A 354 -21.92 8.58 28.23
N GLN A 355 -23.10 8.95 27.75
CA GLN A 355 -24.33 9.08 28.56
C GLN A 355 -25.51 8.37 27.90
N SER A 356 -26.43 7.87 28.74
CA SER A 356 -27.68 7.26 28.28
C SER A 356 -28.82 7.62 29.27
N PRO A 357 -29.94 8.20 28.82
CA PRO A 357 -30.26 8.58 27.44
C PRO A 357 -29.34 9.65 26.83
N LEU A 358 -29.34 9.77 25.51
CA LEU A 358 -28.55 10.76 24.79
C LEU A 358 -28.94 12.18 25.17
N ALA A 359 -28.02 13.12 25.03
CA ALA A 359 -28.28 14.56 25.14
C ALA A 359 -29.49 14.99 24.28
N THR A 360 -30.20 16.03 24.71
CA THR A 360 -31.43 16.58 24.09
C THR A 360 -32.67 15.66 24.16
N THR A 361 -32.54 14.45 24.73
CA THR A 361 -33.72 13.61 25.03
C THR A 361 -34.51 14.21 26.17
N ARG A 362 -35.85 14.23 26.08
CA ARG A 362 -36.74 14.71 27.18
C ARG A 362 -37.09 13.55 28.10
N ALA A 363 -36.86 13.75 29.38
CA ALA A 363 -37.17 12.76 30.42
C ALA A 363 -37.87 13.42 31.64
N LYS A 364 -38.63 12.64 32.41
CA LYS A 364 -39.25 13.13 33.63
C LYS A 364 -38.20 13.46 34.70
N SER A 365 -38.47 14.43 35.56
CA SER A 365 -37.64 14.67 36.72
C SER A 365 -37.53 13.38 37.56
N GLY A 366 -36.33 13.05 38.02
CA GLY A 366 -35.99 11.82 38.72
C GLY A 366 -35.77 10.57 37.87
N SER A 367 -35.87 10.69 36.52
CA SER A 367 -35.47 9.61 35.60
C SER A 367 -34.00 9.26 35.76
N VAL A 368 -33.64 8.01 35.47
CA VAL A 368 -32.25 7.54 35.54
C VAL A 368 -31.50 7.99 34.29
N VAL A 369 -30.35 8.63 34.50
CA VAL A 369 -29.36 8.92 33.47
C VAL A 369 -28.08 8.18 33.87
N THR A 370 -27.63 7.27 33.02
CA THR A 370 -26.38 6.54 33.20
C THR A 370 -25.28 7.30 32.48
N ILE A 371 -24.20 7.58 33.19
CA ILE A 371 -22.95 8.11 32.62
C ILE A 371 -21.86 7.06 32.72
N THR A 372 -21.01 6.95 31.73
CA THR A 372 -19.82 6.08 31.75
C THR A 372 -18.58 6.96 31.84
N ILE A 373 -17.82 6.79 32.93
CA ILE A 373 -16.56 7.48 33.16
C ILE A 373 -15.43 6.68 32.49
N SER A 374 -14.52 7.37 31.84
CA SER A 374 -13.34 6.77 31.23
C SER A 374 -12.31 6.43 32.30
N ASP A 375 -11.89 5.17 32.36
CA ASP A 375 -10.72 4.72 33.13
C ASP A 375 -9.42 4.87 32.32
N GLY A 376 -9.43 5.72 31.26
CA GLY A 376 -8.33 5.91 30.34
C GLY A 376 -8.19 4.77 29.33
N PRO A 377 -7.08 4.73 28.58
CA PRO A 377 -6.89 3.80 27.47
C PRO A 377 -6.67 2.33 27.89
N GLY A 378 -6.53 2.05 29.19
CA GLY A 378 -6.16 0.73 29.69
C GLY A 378 -4.66 0.44 29.55
N ASP A 379 -4.26 -0.78 29.87
CA ASP A 379 -2.87 -1.22 29.82
C ASP A 379 -2.62 -2.12 28.61
N ALA A 380 -1.42 -2.01 28.04
CA ALA A 380 -0.91 -2.87 26.97
C ALA A 380 0.49 -3.39 27.35
N VAL A 381 0.78 -4.64 26.97
CA VAL A 381 2.09 -5.27 27.22
C VAL A 381 2.90 -5.25 25.94
N ILE A 382 4.13 -4.76 25.98
CA ILE A 382 5.05 -4.74 24.83
C ILE A 382 5.42 -6.19 24.49
N PRO A 383 5.27 -6.64 23.22
CA PRO A 383 5.69 -7.99 22.80
C PRO A 383 7.17 -8.25 23.12
N MET A 384 7.50 -9.47 23.59
CA MET A 384 8.88 -9.83 23.97
C MET A 384 9.79 -10.13 22.78
N ASP A 385 9.24 -10.48 21.65
CA ASP A 385 9.93 -11.01 20.47
C ASP A 385 10.21 -9.95 19.39
N LEU A 386 10.12 -8.67 19.72
CA LEU A 386 10.35 -7.57 18.75
C LEU A 386 11.78 -7.49 18.26
N ILE A 387 12.77 -7.85 19.12
CA ILE A 387 14.19 -7.79 18.76
C ILE A 387 14.50 -8.88 17.74
N GLY A 388 15.14 -8.50 16.64
CA GLY A 388 15.43 -9.36 15.50
C GLY A 388 14.36 -9.36 14.41
N MET A 389 13.16 -8.85 14.69
CA MET A 389 12.14 -8.63 13.67
C MET A 389 12.54 -7.50 12.71
N ASN A 390 12.00 -7.52 11.50
CA ASN A 390 12.05 -6.32 10.67
C ASN A 390 11.06 -5.26 11.20
N LEU A 391 11.27 -4.00 10.86
CA LEU A 391 10.48 -2.88 11.34
C LEU A 391 8.97 -3.02 11.03
N SER A 392 8.61 -3.66 9.91
CA SER A 392 7.21 -3.86 9.53
C SER A 392 6.51 -4.84 10.47
N ASP A 393 7.15 -5.96 10.78
CA ASP A 393 6.61 -6.99 11.66
C ASP A 393 6.52 -6.46 13.10
N ALA A 394 7.56 -5.74 13.57
CA ALA A 394 7.56 -5.10 14.87
C ALA A 394 6.42 -4.06 15.01
N ARG A 395 6.17 -3.28 13.96
CA ARG A 395 5.06 -2.33 13.90
C ARG A 395 3.71 -3.04 14.00
N SER A 396 3.54 -4.13 13.27
CA SER A 396 2.31 -4.94 13.29
C SER A 396 2.08 -5.58 14.64
N ALA A 397 3.14 -6.11 15.27
CA ALA A 397 3.08 -6.70 16.60
C ALA A 397 2.70 -5.66 17.69
N LEU A 398 3.27 -4.46 17.64
CA LEU A 398 2.92 -3.36 18.54
C LEU A 398 1.47 -2.90 18.31
N ALA A 399 1.05 -2.74 17.06
CA ALA A 399 -0.31 -2.33 16.72
C ALA A 399 -1.36 -3.37 17.18
N ALA A 400 -1.04 -4.66 17.12
CA ALA A 400 -1.94 -5.74 17.58
C ALA A 400 -2.27 -5.66 19.05
N VAL A 401 -1.37 -5.08 19.87
CA VAL A 401 -1.57 -4.85 21.31
C VAL A 401 -1.97 -3.40 21.63
N GLY A 402 -2.30 -2.60 20.61
CA GLY A 402 -2.76 -1.22 20.79
C GLY A 402 -1.65 -0.22 21.10
N LEU A 403 -0.39 -0.53 20.82
CA LEU A 403 0.77 0.35 20.98
C LEU A 403 1.19 0.99 19.66
N THR A 404 1.91 2.11 19.72
CA THR A 404 2.43 2.84 18.56
C THR A 404 3.95 2.97 18.64
N ILE A 405 4.60 3.23 17.50
CA ILE A 405 6.02 3.59 17.49
C ILE A 405 6.12 5.12 17.56
N SER A 406 6.77 5.64 18.61
CA SER A 406 6.98 7.08 18.81
C SER A 406 8.26 7.57 18.15
N VAL A 407 9.34 6.78 18.24
CA VAL A 407 10.66 7.14 17.73
C VAL A 407 11.29 5.91 17.06
N ILE A 408 11.99 6.14 15.97
CA ILE A 408 12.83 5.14 15.29
C ILE A 408 14.24 5.71 15.19
N ASP A 409 15.18 5.09 15.91
CA ASP A 409 16.59 5.42 15.87
C ASP A 409 17.34 4.45 14.97
N ALA A 410 17.91 4.91 13.86
CA ALA A 410 18.69 4.09 12.95
C ALA A 410 20.18 4.12 13.36
N VAL A 411 20.68 2.98 13.85
CA VAL A 411 22.05 2.87 14.37
C VAL A 411 22.91 1.93 13.50
N PRO A 412 24.23 2.13 13.43
CA PRO A 412 25.14 1.22 12.71
C PRO A 412 25.07 -0.20 13.26
N SER A 413 24.96 -1.20 12.37
CA SER A 413 24.88 -2.61 12.73
C SER A 413 25.20 -3.50 11.54
N ASP A 414 25.73 -4.70 11.82
CA ASP A 414 25.97 -5.79 10.87
C ASP A 414 24.70 -6.53 10.47
N LYS A 415 23.56 -6.20 11.08
CA LYS A 415 22.28 -6.80 10.76
C LYS A 415 21.67 -6.17 9.50
N PRO A 416 20.76 -6.87 8.81
CA PRO A 416 20.03 -6.32 7.69
C PRO A 416 19.35 -4.99 8.06
N ILE A 417 19.33 -4.05 7.12
CA ILE A 417 18.71 -2.75 7.33
C ILE A 417 17.25 -2.91 7.80
N GLY A 418 16.85 -2.13 8.81
CA GLY A 418 15.51 -2.19 9.38
C GLY A 418 15.27 -3.30 10.41
N THR A 419 16.31 -4.11 10.75
CA THR A 419 16.19 -5.08 11.85
C THR A 419 16.14 -4.35 13.19
N VAL A 420 15.15 -4.68 14.03
CA VAL A 420 15.03 -4.13 15.39
C VAL A 420 16.16 -4.67 16.27
N LEU A 421 16.93 -3.76 16.84
CA LEU A 421 18.09 -4.06 17.69
C LEU A 421 17.78 -3.87 19.17
N ALA A 422 16.95 -2.87 19.48
CA ALA A 422 16.51 -2.58 20.84
C ALA A 422 15.11 -1.96 20.86
N VAL A 423 14.45 -2.10 22.00
CA VAL A 423 13.08 -1.62 22.23
C VAL A 423 13.05 -0.94 23.60
N ASP A 424 12.51 0.28 23.65
CA ASP A 424 12.35 1.04 24.89
C ASP A 424 10.91 1.58 25.01
N PRO A 425 10.17 1.23 26.07
CA PRO A 425 10.53 0.30 27.15
C PRO A 425 10.72 -1.14 26.66
N ILE A 426 11.45 -1.94 27.41
CA ILE A 426 11.81 -3.32 27.03
C ILE A 426 10.58 -4.21 26.82
N GLY A 427 10.71 -5.23 25.97
CA GLY A 427 9.68 -6.25 25.77
C GLY A 427 9.20 -6.87 27.11
N GLY A 428 7.90 -7.09 27.25
CA GLY A 428 7.24 -7.52 28.46
C GLY A 428 6.85 -6.41 29.45
N SER A 429 7.27 -5.16 29.22
CA SER A 429 6.82 -4.01 30.01
C SER A 429 5.36 -3.70 29.77
N THR A 430 4.64 -3.33 30.81
CA THR A 430 3.25 -2.84 30.76
C THR A 430 3.25 -1.32 30.68
N ILE A 431 2.62 -0.77 29.66
CA ILE A 431 2.45 0.68 29.45
C ILE A 431 1.00 0.98 29.04
N SER A 432 0.59 2.24 29.09
CA SER A 432 -0.77 2.61 28.68
C SER A 432 -1.03 2.29 27.20
N ALA A 433 -2.17 1.73 26.88
CA ALA A 433 -2.59 1.52 25.50
C ALA A 433 -2.61 2.85 24.72
N GLY A 434 -2.13 2.83 23.47
CA GLY A 434 -1.89 4.03 22.67
C GLY A 434 -0.55 4.70 22.92
N ALA A 435 0.21 4.30 23.96
CA ALA A 435 1.55 4.85 24.21
C ALA A 435 2.53 4.50 23.09
N GLY A 436 3.56 5.35 22.95
CA GLY A 436 4.58 5.17 21.95
C GLY A 436 5.79 4.41 22.48
N VAL A 437 6.31 3.48 21.68
CA VAL A 437 7.52 2.69 21.94
C VAL A 437 8.64 3.21 21.05
N THR A 438 9.86 3.33 21.58
CA THR A 438 11.06 3.67 20.80
C THR A 438 11.72 2.39 20.30
N LEU A 439 12.02 2.35 19.00
CA LEU A 439 12.76 1.24 18.39
C LEU A 439 14.12 1.71 17.92
N GLN A 440 15.18 0.98 18.25
CA GLN A 440 16.46 1.10 17.56
C GLN A 440 16.55 0.06 16.46
N ILE A 441 16.86 0.49 15.24
CA ILE A 441 16.95 -0.39 14.07
C ILE A 441 18.31 -0.30 13.40
N ALA A 442 18.73 -1.37 12.74
CA ALA A 442 19.93 -1.41 11.94
C ALA A 442 19.80 -0.48 10.72
N ASN A 443 20.80 0.37 10.48
CA ASN A 443 20.85 1.22 9.27
C ASN A 443 21.64 0.55 8.12
N GLY A 444 22.19 -0.65 8.33
CA GLY A 444 22.96 -1.42 7.35
C GLY A 444 24.37 -0.88 7.11
N ASN A 445 24.83 0.07 7.92
CA ASN A 445 26.20 0.58 7.85
C ASN A 445 27.08 -0.07 8.92
N VAL A 446 28.32 -0.35 8.52
CA VAL A 446 29.37 -0.86 9.40
C VAL A 446 30.62 0.01 9.31
N SER A 447 31.42 -0.02 10.34
CA SER A 447 32.66 0.75 10.37
C SER A 447 33.74 0.10 9.50
N VAL A 448 34.38 0.87 8.64
CA VAL A 448 35.51 0.41 7.83
C VAL A 448 36.71 0.10 8.74
N PRO A 449 37.25 -1.16 8.70
CA PRO A 449 38.37 -1.52 9.53
C PRO A 449 39.67 -0.83 9.10
N ASN A 450 40.62 -0.71 10.02
CA ASN A 450 41.97 -0.22 9.68
C ASN A 450 42.78 -1.33 9.01
N LEU A 451 43.21 -1.08 7.79
CA LEU A 451 43.95 -2.05 6.95
C LEU A 451 45.39 -1.62 6.72
N VAL A 452 45.72 -0.35 6.97
CA VAL A 452 47.08 0.21 6.75
C VAL A 452 48.08 -0.55 7.59
N GLY A 453 49.17 -1.05 6.96
CA GLY A 453 50.21 -1.86 7.59
C GLY A 453 49.92 -3.36 7.61
N GLN A 454 48.73 -3.83 7.21
CA GLN A 454 48.44 -5.26 7.05
C GLN A 454 48.98 -5.79 5.72
N SER A 455 49.18 -7.10 5.63
CA SER A 455 49.43 -7.74 4.33
C SER A 455 48.15 -7.76 3.49
N ASP A 456 48.27 -7.88 2.17
CA ASP A 456 47.16 -7.98 1.23
C ASP A 456 46.14 -9.07 1.60
N ILE A 457 46.65 -10.25 2.01
CA ILE A 457 45.85 -11.40 2.45
C ILE A 457 45.08 -11.09 3.74
N GLN A 458 45.74 -10.45 4.71
CA GLN A 458 45.09 -10.06 5.96
C GLN A 458 44.01 -8.98 5.72
N ALA A 459 44.33 -7.96 4.91
CA ALA A 459 43.40 -6.91 4.56
C ALA A 459 42.16 -7.46 3.86
N ARG A 460 42.32 -8.37 2.91
CA ARG A 460 41.23 -9.06 2.23
C ARG A 460 40.33 -9.84 3.22
N THR A 461 40.95 -10.61 4.11
CA THR A 461 40.23 -11.37 5.14
C THR A 461 39.48 -10.45 6.07
N THR A 462 40.09 -9.36 6.55
CA THR A 462 39.50 -8.38 7.44
C THR A 462 38.28 -7.68 6.77
N LEU A 463 38.44 -7.28 5.49
CA LEU A 463 37.33 -6.66 4.74
C LEU A 463 36.18 -7.64 4.50
N THR A 464 36.48 -8.88 4.13
CA THR A 464 35.45 -9.91 3.89
C THR A 464 34.65 -10.20 5.17
N GLN A 465 35.32 -10.31 6.32
CA GLN A 465 34.66 -10.50 7.62
C GLN A 465 33.81 -9.29 8.03
N ALA A 466 34.23 -8.07 7.67
CA ALA A 466 33.50 -6.86 7.91
C ALA A 466 32.37 -6.59 6.86
N GLY A 467 32.21 -7.48 5.86
CA GLY A 467 31.16 -7.38 4.85
C GLY A 467 31.45 -6.40 3.71
N PHE A 468 32.71 -6.04 3.46
CA PHE A 468 33.14 -5.14 2.38
C PHE A 468 33.76 -5.91 1.19
N LEU A 469 33.73 -5.25 0.02
CA LEU A 469 34.45 -5.71 -1.17
C LEU A 469 35.79 -4.98 -1.27
N MET A 470 36.89 -5.72 -1.54
CA MET A 470 38.22 -5.15 -1.70
C MET A 470 38.47 -4.78 -3.17
N LYS A 471 38.89 -3.53 -3.43
CA LYS A 471 39.47 -3.10 -4.69
C LYS A 471 40.93 -2.80 -4.50
N GLU A 472 41.78 -3.47 -5.24
CA GLU A 472 43.24 -3.29 -5.17
C GLU A 472 43.69 -2.24 -6.17
N ILE A 473 44.56 -1.35 -5.72
CA ILE A 473 45.41 -0.50 -6.55
C ILE A 473 46.84 -0.65 -6.05
N TYR A 474 47.80 -0.44 -6.92
CA TYR A 474 49.19 -0.67 -6.60
C TYR A 474 49.97 0.64 -6.67
N SER A 475 50.93 0.79 -5.75
CA SER A 475 51.91 1.88 -5.71
C SER A 475 53.20 1.33 -5.18
N TYR A 476 54.34 1.95 -5.51
CA TYR A 476 55.64 1.55 -4.99
C TYR A 476 56.17 2.54 -3.97
N ASP A 477 56.52 2.03 -2.78
CA ASP A 477 57.18 2.77 -1.72
C ASP A 477 58.40 1.93 -1.27
N SER A 478 59.59 2.45 -1.49
CA SER A 478 60.85 1.77 -1.12
C SER A 478 61.09 1.63 0.40
N THR A 479 60.32 2.34 1.21
CA THR A 479 60.43 2.33 2.69
C THR A 479 59.59 1.25 3.34
N GLN A 480 58.64 0.65 2.59
CA GLN A 480 57.74 -0.36 3.10
C GLN A 480 57.96 -1.72 2.41
N ALA A 481 57.62 -2.80 3.10
CA ALA A 481 57.69 -4.13 2.53
C ALA A 481 56.67 -4.32 1.36
N ILE A 482 57.06 -5.12 0.37
CA ILE A 482 56.18 -5.49 -0.73
C ILE A 482 55.00 -6.30 -0.19
N GLY A 483 53.78 -6.06 -0.70
CA GLY A 483 52.53 -6.71 -0.28
C GLY A 483 51.88 -6.09 0.95
N ILE A 484 52.41 -4.97 1.46
CA ILE A 484 51.80 -4.25 2.59
C ILE A 484 50.85 -3.16 2.07
N VAL A 485 49.77 -2.95 2.77
CA VAL A 485 48.79 -1.88 2.52
C VAL A 485 49.40 -0.53 2.92
N LEU A 486 49.57 0.37 1.95
CA LEU A 486 50.10 1.72 2.13
C LEU A 486 49.00 2.72 2.50
N ALA A 487 47.80 2.57 1.92
CA ALA A 487 46.67 3.45 2.10
C ALA A 487 45.35 2.73 1.86
N GLN A 488 44.27 3.28 2.38
CA GLN A 488 42.91 2.82 2.11
C GLN A 488 41.96 3.99 1.91
N ALA A 489 40.87 3.77 1.17
CA ALA A 489 39.74 4.69 1.02
C ALA A 489 38.43 3.86 0.90
N PRO A 490 37.40 4.13 1.71
CA PRO A 490 37.30 5.18 2.74
C PRO A 490 38.25 5.02 3.94
N GLU A 491 38.38 6.09 4.74
CA GLU A 491 39.24 6.09 5.92
C GLU A 491 38.78 5.08 7.00
N PRO A 492 39.70 4.55 7.82
CA PRO A 492 39.38 3.70 8.97
C PRO A 492 38.34 4.37 9.89
N GLY A 493 37.35 3.62 10.37
CA GLY A 493 36.28 4.11 11.25
C GLY A 493 35.11 4.82 10.54
N SER A 494 35.23 5.14 9.24
CA SER A 494 34.10 5.68 8.47
C SER A 494 32.97 4.67 8.37
N GLN A 495 31.72 5.17 8.42
CA GLN A 495 30.54 4.31 8.29
C GLN A 495 30.20 4.11 6.81
N GLN A 496 30.16 2.87 6.37
CA GLN A 496 29.87 2.50 5.00
C GLN A 496 28.85 1.35 4.97
N GLN A 497 28.05 1.31 3.92
CA GLN A 497 27.05 0.27 3.72
C GLN A 497 27.73 -1.09 3.51
N ILE A 498 27.16 -2.16 4.09
CA ILE A 498 27.62 -3.53 3.83
C ILE A 498 27.58 -3.80 2.32
N GLY A 499 28.62 -4.45 1.80
CA GLY A 499 28.78 -4.72 0.38
C GLY A 499 29.45 -3.58 -0.41
N SER A 500 29.70 -2.42 0.20
CA SER A 500 30.41 -1.33 -0.47
C SER A 500 31.89 -1.68 -0.71
N GLN A 501 32.52 -0.98 -1.66
CA GLN A 501 33.88 -1.22 -2.08
C GLN A 501 34.86 -0.36 -1.27
N VAL A 502 35.87 -1.00 -0.66
CA VAL A 502 37.02 -0.34 -0.04
C VAL A 502 38.22 -0.47 -0.96
N THR A 503 38.76 0.65 -1.43
CA THR A 503 39.99 0.68 -2.24
C THR A 503 41.20 0.61 -1.33
N VAL A 504 42.11 -0.31 -1.63
CA VAL A 504 43.31 -0.57 -0.85
C VAL A 504 44.52 -0.40 -1.77
N THR A 505 45.46 0.48 -1.36
CA THR A 505 46.72 0.68 -2.08
C THR A 505 47.79 -0.26 -1.51
N ILE A 506 48.26 -1.19 -2.33
CA ILE A 506 49.22 -2.22 -1.92
C ILE A 506 50.61 -1.87 -2.50
N ASN A 507 51.64 -2.02 -1.67
CA ASN A 507 53.01 -1.83 -2.11
C ASN A 507 53.42 -2.96 -3.07
N LYS A 508 53.73 -2.61 -4.30
CA LYS A 508 54.14 -3.56 -5.32
C LYS A 508 55.26 -2.96 -6.19
N GLN A 509 56.34 -3.73 -6.36
CA GLN A 509 57.41 -3.36 -7.27
C GLN A 509 56.90 -3.34 -8.71
N SER A 510 57.26 -2.30 -9.47
CA SER A 510 56.84 -2.11 -10.86
C SER A 510 57.46 -3.16 -11.80
#